data_a89c6dd22e6729c864aa9e6257dac540
#
_entry.id   a89c6dd22e6729c864aa9e6257dac540
#
_cell.length_a   1.000
_cell.length_b   1.000
_cell.length_c   1.000
_cell.angle_alpha   90.00
_cell.angle_beta   90.00
_cell.angle_gamma   90.00
#
_symmetry.space_group_name_H-M   'P 1'
#
loop_
_entity.id
_entity.type
_entity.pdbx_description
1 polymer ?
#
loop_
_entity_poly.entity_id
_entity_poly.type
_entity_poly.pdbx_seq_one_letter_code
_entity_poly.pdbx_strand_id
1 'polypeptide(L)'
;MQLLPVVTRYYRVNYSRKELVKKLTERTFLSDKNFTAEKSKSYIFYGDISAADFYLENIQDKPQTTTILDGRILGVENEIFIKITHRLWEKTTTPVLFIVTILLTTITFLHTWFNQYLWYASINHEPGYLTKQYSDKLYPENPLAFIVALAIGIMIYLYKQKIKYFQHQLESSKNYLMESLEANQVDKSQLPLVFR
;
A
#
# COMPACT_ATOMS: atom_id res chain seq x y z
N MET A 1 9.13 7.24 -1.35
CA MET A 1 9.36 5.81 -1.65
C MET A 1 8.01 5.09 -1.53
N GLN A 2 7.50 4.50 -2.63
CA GLN A 2 6.19 3.87 -2.64
C GLN A 2 6.38 2.38 -2.32
N LEU A 3 6.11 1.99 -1.07
CA LEU A 3 6.26 0.61 -0.58
C LEU A 3 5.02 -0.25 -0.83
N LEU A 4 3.91 0.38 -1.25
CA LEU A 4 2.63 -0.31 -1.43
C LEU A 4 2.34 -0.56 -2.91
N PRO A 5 1.61 -1.63 -3.23
CA PRO A 5 1.33 -1.99 -4.61
C PRO A 5 0.49 -0.92 -5.32
N VAL A 6 0.81 -0.70 -6.58
CA VAL A 6 0.04 0.12 -7.51
C VAL A 6 -0.40 -0.76 -8.65
N VAL A 7 -1.68 -0.78 -8.94
CA VAL A 7 -2.24 -1.58 -10.02
C VAL A 7 -3.00 -0.68 -10.98
N THR A 8 -2.63 -0.72 -12.25
CA THR A 8 -3.34 0.00 -13.32
C THR A 8 -4.15 -0.99 -14.13
N ARG A 9 -5.43 -0.70 -14.33
CA ARG A 9 -6.35 -1.47 -15.16
C ARG A 9 -7.03 -0.56 -16.17
N TYR A 10 -7.45 -1.14 -17.30
CA TYR A 10 -8.15 -0.44 -18.35
C TYR A 10 -9.54 -1.08 -18.53
N TYR A 11 -10.53 -0.24 -18.77
CA TYR A 11 -11.90 -0.66 -18.97
C TYR A 11 -12.48 0.01 -20.19
N ARG A 12 -13.25 -0.72 -20.98
CA ARG A 12 -14.07 -0.18 -22.06
C ARG A 12 -15.48 0.01 -21.54
N VAL A 13 -16.11 1.14 -21.80
CA VAL A 13 -17.49 1.45 -21.42
C VAL A 13 -18.30 1.81 -22.65
N ASN A 14 -19.58 1.41 -22.63
CA ASN A 14 -20.50 1.63 -23.75
C ASN A 14 -21.36 2.89 -23.55
N TYR A 15 -20.90 3.84 -22.73
CA TYR A 15 -21.59 5.08 -22.45
C TYR A 15 -20.88 6.27 -23.09
N SER A 16 -21.64 7.32 -23.37
CA SER A 16 -21.06 8.61 -23.68
C SER A 16 -20.29 9.16 -22.46
N ARG A 17 -19.33 10.05 -22.70
CA ARG A 17 -18.55 10.68 -21.62
C ARG A 17 -19.46 11.38 -20.58
N LYS A 18 -20.54 12.05 -21.04
CA LYS A 18 -21.50 12.72 -20.15
C LYS A 18 -22.25 11.73 -19.24
N GLU A 19 -22.69 10.63 -19.80
CA GLU A 19 -23.40 9.58 -19.05
C GLU A 19 -22.48 8.90 -18.05
N LEU A 20 -21.23 8.63 -18.44
CA LEU A 20 -20.23 8.06 -17.55
C LEU A 20 -19.96 8.97 -16.34
N VAL A 21 -19.72 10.27 -16.59
CA VAL A 21 -19.53 11.26 -15.51
C VAL A 21 -20.76 11.32 -14.60
N LYS A 22 -21.97 11.32 -15.17
CA LYS A 22 -23.22 11.31 -14.40
C LYS A 22 -23.30 10.07 -13.50
N LYS A 23 -23.08 8.86 -14.04
CA LYS A 23 -23.13 7.61 -13.27
C LYS A 23 -22.08 7.57 -12.15
N LEU A 24 -20.87 8.05 -12.40
CA LEU A 24 -19.83 8.17 -11.38
C LEU A 24 -20.26 9.15 -10.27
N THR A 25 -20.83 10.30 -10.65
CA THR A 25 -21.28 11.34 -9.71
C THR A 25 -22.43 10.84 -8.81
N GLU A 26 -23.34 10.02 -9.33
CA GLU A 26 -24.46 9.46 -8.56
C GLU A 26 -24.01 8.61 -7.37
N ARG A 27 -22.82 8.02 -7.43
CA ARG A 27 -22.24 7.14 -6.40
C ARG A 27 -21.10 7.76 -5.60
N THR A 28 -20.73 9.01 -5.94
CA THR A 28 -19.61 9.73 -5.32
C THR A 28 -20.13 10.94 -4.56
N PHE A 29 -19.69 11.05 -3.30
CA PHE A 29 -19.85 12.29 -2.55
C PHE A 29 -18.74 13.25 -2.98
N LEU A 30 -19.11 14.34 -3.64
CA LEU A 30 -18.13 15.31 -4.18
C LEU A 30 -17.46 16.10 -3.06
N SER A 31 -16.16 16.34 -3.21
CA SER A 31 -15.32 17.00 -2.19
C SER A 31 -15.72 18.44 -1.87
N ASP A 32 -16.42 19.12 -2.80
CA ASP A 32 -16.95 20.47 -2.63
C ASP A 32 -18.14 20.57 -1.66
N LYS A 33 -18.71 19.41 -1.25
CA LYS A 33 -19.87 19.34 -0.35
C LYS A 33 -19.45 19.02 1.08
N ASN A 34 -20.17 19.61 2.04
CA ASN A 34 -19.95 19.32 3.45
C ASN A 34 -20.28 17.85 3.76
N PHE A 35 -19.26 17.10 4.10
CA PHE A 35 -19.36 15.69 4.45
C PHE A 35 -20.00 15.53 5.84
N THR A 36 -21.13 14.83 5.90
CA THR A 36 -21.76 14.42 7.14
C THR A 36 -21.93 12.91 7.16
N ALA A 37 -21.73 12.28 8.33
CA ALA A 37 -21.78 10.83 8.49
C ALA A 37 -23.14 10.22 8.06
N GLU A 38 -24.23 10.97 8.17
CA GLU A 38 -25.57 10.52 7.73
C GLU A 38 -25.68 10.48 6.20
N LYS A 39 -25.12 11.46 5.50
CA LYS A 39 -25.13 11.52 4.04
C LYS A 39 -24.20 10.50 3.41
N SER A 40 -23.14 10.08 4.12
CA SER A 40 -22.16 9.12 3.58
C SER A 40 -22.72 7.72 3.34
N LYS A 41 -23.83 7.35 4.01
CA LYS A 41 -24.40 5.99 3.91
C LYS A 41 -24.91 5.60 2.52
N SER A 42 -25.23 6.58 1.67
CA SER A 42 -25.73 6.34 0.31
C SER A 42 -24.64 6.36 -0.76
N TYR A 43 -23.43 6.79 -0.41
CA TYR A 43 -22.31 6.89 -1.34
C TYR A 43 -21.26 5.83 -1.06
N ILE A 44 -20.58 5.41 -2.12
CA ILE A 44 -19.48 4.42 -2.06
C ILE A 44 -18.13 5.14 -2.03
N PHE A 45 -18.06 6.27 -2.73
CA PHE A 45 -16.83 7.03 -2.91
C PHE A 45 -16.98 8.46 -2.43
N TYR A 46 -15.84 9.03 -2.05
CA TYR A 46 -15.62 10.46 -1.82
C TYR A 46 -14.56 10.95 -2.80
N GLY A 47 -14.73 12.13 -3.39
CA GLY A 47 -13.70 12.66 -4.28
C GLY A 47 -14.19 13.64 -5.31
N ASP A 48 -13.42 13.78 -6.38
CA ASP A 48 -13.62 14.74 -7.44
C ASP A 48 -13.77 14.04 -8.79
N ILE A 49 -14.69 14.55 -9.61
CA ILE A 49 -14.95 14.02 -10.95
C ILE A 49 -14.98 15.18 -11.92
N SER A 50 -14.15 15.08 -12.96
CA SER A 50 -14.12 15.98 -14.11
C SER A 50 -14.54 15.25 -15.38
N ALA A 51 -14.62 15.98 -16.48
CA ALA A 51 -14.88 15.37 -17.80
C ALA A 51 -13.72 14.52 -18.32
N ALA A 52 -12.50 14.71 -17.82
CA ALA A 52 -11.29 14.03 -18.31
C ALA A 52 -10.72 13.01 -17.32
N ASP A 53 -10.90 13.26 -16.03
CA ASP A 53 -10.30 12.47 -14.97
C ASP A 53 -11.18 12.47 -13.71
N PHE A 54 -10.88 11.54 -12.81
CA PHE A 54 -11.53 11.48 -11.51
C PHE A 54 -10.56 10.97 -10.45
N TYR A 55 -10.76 11.43 -9.23
CA TYR A 55 -10.06 10.99 -8.04
C TYR A 55 -11.09 10.54 -7.02
N LEU A 56 -11.07 9.26 -6.67
CA LEU A 56 -12.06 8.67 -5.78
C LEU A 56 -11.37 7.96 -4.61
N GLU A 57 -11.88 8.21 -3.41
CA GLU A 57 -11.52 7.50 -2.18
C GLU A 57 -12.70 6.65 -1.74
N ASN A 58 -12.44 5.41 -1.32
CA ASN A 58 -13.51 4.55 -0.82
C ASN A 58 -13.92 4.98 0.60
N ILE A 59 -15.20 5.34 0.77
CA ILE A 59 -15.74 5.80 2.07
C ILE A 59 -15.80 4.66 3.09
N GLN A 60 -15.92 3.42 2.65
CA GLN A 60 -16.03 2.25 3.54
C GLN A 60 -14.67 1.83 4.14
N ASP A 61 -13.60 2.44 3.69
CA ASP A 61 -12.26 2.15 4.17
C ASP A 61 -12.06 2.65 5.61
N LYS A 62 -11.17 1.96 6.32
CA LYS A 62 -10.76 2.39 7.65
C LYS A 62 -10.03 3.74 7.57
N PRO A 63 -10.22 4.65 8.55
CA PRO A 63 -9.66 6.02 8.49
C PRO A 63 -8.14 6.11 8.31
N GLN A 64 -7.42 5.03 8.59
CA GLN A 64 -5.95 4.98 8.50
C GLN A 64 -5.42 4.44 7.16
N THR A 65 -6.30 3.81 6.36
CA THR A 65 -5.90 3.14 5.13
C THR A 65 -7.01 3.33 4.12
N THR A 66 -6.76 4.12 3.10
CA THR A 66 -7.76 4.47 2.07
C THR A 66 -7.28 3.96 0.73
N THR A 67 -8.18 3.32 -0.01
CA THR A 67 -7.93 2.96 -1.41
C THR A 67 -8.29 4.14 -2.31
N ILE A 68 -7.31 4.62 -3.04
CA ILE A 68 -7.45 5.70 -4.01
C ILE A 68 -7.57 5.10 -5.40
N LEU A 69 -8.56 5.60 -6.15
CA LEU A 69 -8.75 5.33 -7.56
C LEU A 69 -8.47 6.62 -8.35
N ASP A 70 -7.32 6.68 -8.99
CA ASP A 70 -7.03 7.72 -9.98
C ASP A 70 -7.49 7.23 -11.34
N GLY A 71 -8.51 7.86 -11.90
CA GLY A 71 -9.06 7.49 -13.19
C GLY A 71 -8.83 8.54 -14.26
N ARG A 72 -8.58 8.11 -15.50
CA ARG A 72 -8.61 8.96 -16.69
C ARG A 72 -9.61 8.42 -17.67
N ILE A 73 -10.43 9.31 -18.21
CA ILE A 73 -11.42 9.01 -19.24
C ILE A 73 -10.76 9.28 -20.61
N LEU A 74 -10.48 8.20 -21.34
CA LEU A 74 -9.81 8.22 -22.64
C LEU A 74 -10.84 7.94 -23.74
N GLY A 75 -10.65 8.52 -24.93
CA GLY A 75 -11.48 8.23 -26.09
C GLY A 75 -12.32 9.40 -26.57
N VAL A 76 -12.98 9.19 -27.72
CA VAL A 76 -13.79 10.16 -28.45
C VAL A 76 -15.17 9.56 -28.66
N GLU A 77 -16.19 10.35 -28.49
CA GLU A 77 -17.65 10.19 -28.60
C GLU A 77 -18.26 8.77 -28.52
N ASN A 78 -17.77 7.79 -29.26
CA ASN A 78 -18.39 6.45 -29.33
C ASN A 78 -17.53 5.32 -28.75
N GLU A 79 -16.31 5.59 -28.34
CA GLU A 79 -15.39 4.58 -27.80
C GLU A 79 -14.67 5.14 -26.58
N ILE A 80 -15.24 4.93 -25.41
CA ILE A 80 -14.71 5.43 -24.15
C ILE A 80 -13.98 4.33 -23.42
N PHE A 81 -12.75 4.64 -23.04
CA PHE A 81 -11.94 3.81 -22.16
C PHE A 81 -11.68 4.53 -20.85
N ILE A 82 -11.58 3.78 -19.77
CA ILE A 82 -11.19 4.30 -18.48
C ILE A 82 -9.88 3.64 -18.10
N LYS A 83 -8.86 4.45 -17.84
CA LYS A 83 -7.63 4.00 -17.18
C LYS A 83 -7.77 4.26 -15.70
N ILE A 84 -7.72 3.24 -14.87
CA ILE A 84 -7.80 3.37 -13.42
C ILE A 84 -6.51 2.87 -12.80
N THR A 85 -5.91 3.71 -11.99
CA THR A 85 -4.75 3.38 -11.15
C THR A 85 -5.21 3.28 -9.71
N HIS A 86 -5.18 2.06 -9.19
CA HIS A 86 -5.49 1.78 -7.78
C HIS A 86 -4.23 1.95 -6.96
N ARG A 87 -4.33 2.75 -5.91
CA ARG A 87 -3.26 2.96 -4.93
C ARG A 87 -3.81 2.80 -3.52
N LEU A 88 -3.03 2.18 -2.66
CA LEU A 88 -3.32 2.19 -1.24
C LEU A 88 -2.62 3.41 -0.63
N TRP A 89 -3.40 4.30 -0.03
CA TRP A 89 -2.88 5.47 0.68
C TRP A 89 -2.83 5.17 2.18
N GLU A 90 -1.67 5.39 2.76
CA GLU A 90 -1.48 5.25 4.18
C GLU A 90 -0.77 6.49 4.73
N LYS A 91 -1.42 7.12 5.70
CA LYS A 91 -0.96 8.44 6.17
C LYS A 91 0.42 8.43 6.83
N THR A 92 0.85 7.40 7.57
CA THR A 92 2.15 7.50 8.28
C THR A 92 2.73 6.22 8.88
N THR A 93 1.95 5.19 9.18
CA THR A 93 2.40 4.08 10.05
C THR A 93 3.43 3.14 9.42
N THR A 94 3.25 2.75 8.17
CA THR A 94 4.16 1.77 7.53
C THR A 94 5.56 2.32 7.25
N PRO A 95 5.74 3.55 6.73
CA PRO A 95 7.09 4.11 6.56
C PRO A 95 7.84 4.26 7.88
N VAL A 96 7.15 4.72 8.94
CA VAL A 96 7.76 4.89 10.27
C VAL A 96 8.18 3.55 10.85
N LEU A 97 7.31 2.53 10.82
CA LEU A 97 7.65 1.19 11.28
C LEU A 97 8.82 0.59 10.52
N PHE A 98 8.88 0.80 9.20
CA PHE A 98 9.98 0.33 8.37
C PHE A 98 11.31 1.00 8.76
N ILE A 99 11.32 2.31 8.95
CA ILE A 99 12.51 3.07 9.38
C ILE A 99 12.96 2.60 10.78
N VAL A 100 12.01 2.46 11.72
CA VAL A 100 12.31 1.99 13.09
C VAL A 100 12.90 0.58 13.05
N THR A 101 12.35 -0.32 12.22
CA THR A 101 12.87 -1.68 12.10
C THR A 101 14.27 -1.70 11.50
N ILE A 102 14.55 -0.91 10.46
CA ILE A 102 15.91 -0.77 9.91
C ILE A 102 16.87 -0.26 10.97
N LEU A 103 16.50 0.79 11.71
CA LEU A 103 17.33 1.35 12.78
C LEU A 103 17.63 0.30 13.86
N LEU A 104 16.62 -0.39 14.35
CA LEU A 104 16.78 -1.45 15.35
C LEU A 104 17.70 -2.57 14.83
N THR A 105 17.50 -3.03 13.60
CA THR A 105 18.34 -4.05 12.98
C THR A 105 19.79 -3.59 12.86
N THR A 106 20.00 -2.34 12.43
CA THR A 106 21.35 -1.75 12.30
C THR A 106 22.04 -1.64 13.66
N ILE A 107 21.32 -1.15 14.69
CA ILE A 107 21.85 -1.04 16.05
C ILE A 107 22.25 -2.43 16.60
N THR A 108 21.39 -3.44 16.40
CA THR A 108 21.67 -4.81 16.85
C THR A 108 22.88 -5.37 16.14
N PHE A 109 23.00 -5.17 14.84
CA PHE A 109 24.14 -5.61 14.04
C PHE A 109 25.44 -4.96 14.53
N LEU A 110 25.45 -3.64 14.70
CA LEU A 110 26.61 -2.90 15.21
C LEU A 110 26.99 -3.35 16.61
N HIS A 111 26.02 -3.53 17.50
CA HIS A 111 26.27 -4.02 18.87
C HIS A 111 26.89 -5.43 18.86
N THR A 112 26.36 -6.36 18.07
CA THR A 112 26.88 -7.72 17.94
C THR A 112 28.29 -7.70 17.36
N TRP A 113 28.51 -6.91 16.29
CA TRP A 113 29.82 -6.76 15.64
C TRP A 113 30.85 -6.15 16.58
N PHE A 114 30.50 -5.12 17.33
CA PHE A 114 31.38 -4.46 18.29
C PHE A 114 31.75 -5.40 19.43
N ASN A 115 30.82 -6.19 19.95
CA ASN A 115 31.10 -7.17 20.99
C ASN A 115 32.03 -8.28 20.48
N GLN A 116 31.86 -8.76 19.26
CA GLN A 116 32.78 -9.70 18.62
C GLN A 116 34.18 -9.09 18.45
N TYR A 117 34.26 -7.85 18.02
CA TYR A 117 35.53 -7.15 17.87
C TYR A 117 36.27 -6.99 19.18
N LEU A 118 35.59 -6.60 20.24
CA LEU A 118 36.17 -6.49 21.59
C LEU A 118 36.65 -7.86 22.11
N TRP A 119 35.90 -8.91 21.81
CA TRP A 119 36.30 -10.28 22.17
C TRP A 119 37.58 -10.70 21.43
N TYR A 120 37.69 -10.48 20.13
CA TYR A 120 38.91 -10.74 19.36
C TYR A 120 40.09 -9.93 19.86
N ALA A 121 39.90 -8.68 20.19
CA ALA A 121 40.95 -7.83 20.75
C ALA A 121 41.44 -8.32 22.10
N SER A 122 40.55 -8.83 22.98
CA SER A 122 40.91 -9.38 24.30
C SER A 122 41.67 -10.69 24.21
N ILE A 123 41.33 -11.57 23.28
CA ILE A 123 42.04 -12.86 23.08
C ILE A 123 43.48 -12.64 22.62
N ASN A 124 43.74 -11.64 21.79
CA ASN A 124 45.08 -11.37 21.25
C ASN A 124 46.04 -10.75 22.29
N HIS A 125 45.55 -10.34 23.45
CA HIS A 125 46.37 -9.69 24.47
C HIS A 125 46.68 -10.60 25.68
N GLU A 126 45.91 -11.69 25.91
CA GLU A 126 46.19 -12.64 27.01
C GLU A 126 45.96 -14.09 26.59
N PRO A 127 47.01 -14.84 26.20
CA PRO A 127 46.85 -16.24 25.86
C PRO A 127 46.70 -17.06 27.16
N GLY A 128 45.55 -17.65 27.38
CA GLY A 128 45.43 -18.84 28.21
C GLY A 128 44.40 -18.85 29.34
N TYR A 129 43.95 -17.75 29.90
CA TYR A 129 43.06 -17.78 31.07
C TYR A 129 41.59 -17.46 30.78
N LEU A 130 41.28 -16.85 29.69
CA LEU A 130 39.94 -16.35 29.38
C LEU A 130 39.04 -17.25 28.54
N THR A 131 39.60 -18.29 27.90
CA THR A 131 38.86 -19.09 26.93
C THR A 131 37.76 -19.96 27.56
N LYS A 132 37.89 -20.42 28.79
CA LYS A 132 36.93 -21.32 29.43
C LYS A 132 35.77 -20.55 30.10
N GLN A 133 36.04 -19.39 30.67
CA GLN A 133 35.02 -18.59 31.36
C GLN A 133 34.17 -17.72 30.40
N TYR A 134 34.70 -17.42 29.23
CA TYR A 134 33.99 -16.68 28.21
C TYR A 134 33.20 -17.53 27.22
N SER A 135 33.54 -18.82 27.03
CA SER A 135 32.75 -19.71 26.18
C SER A 135 31.33 -19.90 26.72
N ASP A 136 31.17 -19.97 28.04
CA ASP A 136 29.88 -20.11 28.70
C ASP A 136 29.10 -18.79 28.77
N LYS A 137 29.77 -17.64 28.58
CA LYS A 137 29.16 -16.29 28.47
C LYS A 137 28.99 -15.82 27.03
N LEU A 138 29.51 -16.55 26.05
CA LEU A 138 29.57 -16.14 24.64
C LEU A 138 28.26 -16.32 23.89
N TYR A 139 27.30 -17.01 24.48
CA TYR A 139 25.92 -17.00 24.01
C TYR A 139 25.00 -16.55 25.16
N PRO A 140 25.10 -15.29 25.63
CA PRO A 140 23.91 -14.77 26.28
C PRO A 140 22.83 -14.88 25.19
N GLU A 141 21.78 -15.59 25.48
CA GLU A 141 20.53 -15.53 24.74
C GLU A 141 20.32 -14.03 24.47
N ASN A 142 20.63 -13.59 23.27
CA ASN A 142 20.70 -12.16 23.01
C ASN A 142 19.26 -11.66 22.92
N PRO A 143 18.64 -11.17 23.99
CA PRO A 143 17.22 -10.79 24.02
C PRO A 143 16.93 -9.76 22.94
N LEU A 144 17.94 -8.99 22.55
CA LEU A 144 17.85 -7.98 21.52
C LEU A 144 17.67 -8.61 20.13
N ALA A 145 18.36 -9.70 19.81
CA ALA A 145 18.19 -10.42 18.56
C ALA A 145 16.78 -11.03 18.46
N PHE A 146 16.25 -11.55 19.56
CA PHE A 146 14.88 -12.06 19.62
C PHE A 146 13.86 -10.94 19.41
N ILE A 147 14.03 -9.79 20.07
CA ILE A 147 13.15 -8.62 19.90
C ILE A 147 13.16 -8.14 18.46
N VAL A 148 14.31 -8.07 17.81
CA VAL A 148 14.42 -7.66 16.40
C VAL A 148 13.75 -8.68 15.49
N ALA A 149 13.96 -9.97 15.70
CA ALA A 149 13.30 -11.03 14.92
C ALA A 149 11.78 -10.96 15.07
N LEU A 150 11.28 -10.72 16.29
CA LEU A 150 9.86 -10.54 16.55
C LEU A 150 9.31 -9.30 15.84
N ALA A 151 10.00 -8.16 15.89
CA ALA A 151 9.61 -6.93 15.23
C ALA A 151 9.54 -7.11 13.69
N ILE A 152 10.51 -7.80 13.10
CA ILE A 152 10.52 -8.16 11.68
C ILE A 152 9.32 -9.07 11.36
N GLY A 153 9.06 -10.07 12.17
CA GLY A 153 7.91 -10.98 12.00
C GLY A 153 6.57 -10.24 12.02
N ILE A 154 6.38 -9.34 12.99
CA ILE A 154 5.19 -8.49 13.08
C ILE A 154 5.07 -7.59 11.85
N MET A 155 6.15 -6.99 11.40
CA MET A 155 6.14 -6.11 10.22
C MET A 155 5.76 -6.87 8.95
N ILE A 156 6.30 -8.07 8.73
CA ILE A 156 5.94 -8.94 7.60
C ILE A 156 4.46 -9.33 7.68
N TYR A 157 3.96 -9.66 8.87
CA TYR A 157 2.55 -10.00 9.08
C TYR A 157 1.64 -8.82 8.73
N LEU A 158 1.92 -7.62 9.26
CA LEU A 158 1.14 -6.41 8.98
C LEU A 158 1.17 -6.05 7.48
N TYR A 159 2.33 -6.19 6.83
CA TYR A 159 2.46 -5.96 5.40
C TYR A 159 1.59 -6.95 4.58
N LYS A 160 1.62 -8.24 4.92
CA LYS A 160 0.75 -9.25 4.27
C LYS A 160 -0.75 -8.94 4.45
N GLN A 161 -1.15 -8.51 5.64
CA GLN A 161 -2.54 -8.10 5.90
C GLN A 161 -2.96 -6.90 5.02
N LYS A 162 -2.08 -5.92 4.83
CA LYS A 162 -2.33 -4.77 3.95
C LYS A 162 -2.44 -5.17 2.49
N ILE A 163 -1.59 -6.06 2.00
CA ILE A 163 -1.69 -6.58 0.63
C ILE A 163 -3.03 -7.31 0.43
N LYS A 164 -3.43 -8.17 1.38
CA LYS A 164 -4.70 -8.88 1.32
C LYS A 164 -5.89 -7.91 1.30
N TYR A 165 -5.86 -6.88 2.13
CA TYR A 165 -6.86 -5.82 2.15
C TYR A 165 -6.92 -5.09 0.81
N PHE A 166 -5.77 -4.69 0.25
CA PHE A 166 -5.70 -4.04 -1.05
C PHE A 166 -6.27 -4.91 -2.18
N GLN A 167 -5.96 -6.20 -2.19
CA GLN A 167 -6.52 -7.15 -3.17
C GLN A 167 -8.04 -7.23 -3.07
N HIS A 168 -8.59 -7.28 -1.86
CA HIS A 168 -10.03 -7.29 -1.64
C HIS A 168 -10.68 -6.00 -2.15
N GLN A 169 -10.11 -4.84 -1.87
CA GLN A 169 -10.61 -3.55 -2.36
C GLN A 169 -10.48 -3.42 -3.89
N LEU A 170 -9.40 -3.96 -4.46
CA LEU A 170 -9.21 -4.00 -5.90
C LEU A 170 -10.32 -4.81 -6.60
N GLU A 171 -10.70 -5.97 -6.06
CA GLU A 171 -11.79 -6.79 -6.60
C GLU A 171 -13.16 -6.13 -6.36
N SER A 172 -13.40 -5.54 -5.19
CA SER A 172 -14.61 -4.78 -4.92
C SER A 172 -14.80 -3.62 -5.90
N SER A 173 -13.76 -2.83 -6.14
CA SER A 173 -13.79 -1.73 -7.10
C SER A 173 -14.01 -2.23 -8.53
N LYS A 174 -13.40 -3.36 -8.91
CA LYS A 174 -13.60 -3.99 -10.21
C LYS A 174 -15.05 -4.41 -10.39
N ASN A 175 -15.64 -5.10 -9.42
CA ASN A 175 -17.03 -5.55 -9.48
C ASN A 175 -17.97 -4.35 -9.60
N TYR A 176 -17.72 -3.28 -8.82
CA TYR A 176 -18.48 -2.05 -8.95
C TYR A 176 -18.43 -1.48 -10.38
N LEU A 177 -17.25 -1.39 -10.98
CA LEU A 177 -17.10 -0.88 -12.35
C LEU A 177 -17.80 -1.76 -13.39
N MET A 178 -17.68 -3.08 -13.25
CA MET A 178 -18.32 -4.02 -14.18
C MET A 178 -19.84 -4.01 -14.04
N GLU A 179 -20.37 -3.98 -12.83
CA GLU A 179 -21.82 -4.04 -12.58
C GLU A 179 -22.52 -2.69 -12.78
N SER A 180 -21.94 -1.62 -12.19
CA SER A 180 -22.61 -0.30 -12.19
C SER A 180 -22.36 0.51 -13.45
N LEU A 181 -21.20 0.33 -14.09
CA LEU A 181 -20.83 1.04 -15.31
C LEU A 181 -20.84 0.13 -16.55
N GLU A 182 -21.29 -1.11 -16.42
CA GLU A 182 -21.26 -2.08 -17.51
C GLU A 182 -19.91 -2.11 -18.24
N ALA A 183 -18.84 -1.90 -17.46
CA ALA A 183 -17.49 -1.74 -17.97
C ALA A 183 -16.84 -3.10 -18.16
N ASN A 184 -16.23 -3.31 -19.32
CA ASN A 184 -15.47 -4.52 -19.61
C ASN A 184 -13.99 -4.25 -19.42
N GLN A 185 -13.31 -5.06 -18.61
CA GLN A 185 -11.86 -4.97 -18.47
C GLN A 185 -11.19 -5.36 -19.79
N VAL A 186 -10.24 -4.54 -20.22
CA VAL A 186 -9.47 -4.75 -21.46
C VAL A 186 -7.97 -4.70 -21.17
N ASP A 187 -7.20 -5.39 -21.99
CA ASP A 187 -5.74 -5.32 -21.92
C ASP A 187 -5.23 -4.02 -22.55
N LYS A 188 -4.06 -3.57 -22.12
CA LYS A 188 -3.40 -2.38 -22.69
C LYS A 188 -3.21 -2.52 -24.21
N SER A 189 -2.99 -3.75 -24.71
CA SER A 189 -2.84 -4.04 -26.13
C SER A 189 -4.10 -3.81 -26.96
N GLN A 190 -5.26 -3.80 -26.33
CA GLN A 190 -6.57 -3.58 -26.98
C GLN A 190 -6.95 -2.08 -27.03
N LEU A 191 -6.15 -1.22 -26.42
CA LEU A 191 -6.35 0.21 -26.53
C LEU A 191 -5.94 0.71 -27.93
N PRO A 192 -6.61 1.75 -28.45
CA PRO A 192 -6.13 2.47 -29.62
C PRO A 192 -4.70 2.98 -29.41
N LEU A 193 -3.91 3.01 -30.48
CA LEU A 193 -2.48 3.40 -30.43
C LEU A 193 -2.24 4.75 -29.76
N VAL A 194 -3.20 5.65 -29.89
CA VAL A 194 -3.16 7.01 -29.28
C VAL A 194 -3.19 6.98 -27.75
N PHE A 195 -3.65 5.88 -27.13
CA PHE A 195 -3.82 5.75 -25.66
C PHE A 195 -2.87 4.72 -25.02
N ARG A 196 -2.00 4.10 -25.80
CA ARG A 196 -0.97 3.14 -25.32
C ARG A 196 0.23 3.87 -24.75
#